data_0ac85c29f1431f9d351bc9c99d5e97b1
#
_entry.id   0ac85c29f1431f9d351bc9c99d5e97b1
#
_cell.length_a   1.000
_cell.length_b   1.000
_cell.length_c   1.000
_cell.angle_alpha   90.00
_cell.angle_beta   90.00
_cell.angle_gamma   90.00
#
_symmetry.space_group_name_H-M   'P 1'
#
loop_
_entity.id
_entity.type
_entity.pdbx_description
1 polymer ?
#
loop_
_entity_poly.entity_id
_entity_poly.type
_entity_poly.pdbx_seq_one_letter_code
_entity_poly.pdbx_strand_id
1 'polypeptide(L)'
;DRRQRQMCIRDSPGTVLALLFPNWNFYPVIHFITLEGFLFHMGIVLYVAGKLASHEIRPDFAKLWQVVLFLTAVVIPIYCFDKRYDVNYMFVNWPSAGSPLVWLVDRMGNPGYLIGYAALVFLCMLLMDAGYLIVAGRKN
;
A
#
# COMPACT_ATOMS: atom_id res chain seq x y z
N ASP A 1 10.03 15.64 -10.50
CA ASP A 1 8.82 15.52 -11.28
C ASP A 1 8.57 14.09 -11.78
N ARG A 2 9.45 13.51 -12.61
CA ARG A 2 9.31 12.09 -13.03
C ARG A 2 9.46 11.11 -11.86
N ARG A 3 10.31 11.42 -10.89
CA ARG A 3 10.51 10.59 -9.69
C ARG A 3 9.27 10.59 -8.79
N GLN A 4 8.65 11.75 -8.60
CA GLN A 4 7.45 11.90 -7.79
C GLN A 4 6.25 11.17 -8.39
N ARG A 5 6.10 11.18 -9.72
CA ARG A 5 5.06 10.45 -10.44
C ARG A 5 5.23 8.93 -10.33
N GLN A 6 6.47 8.44 -10.33
CA GLN A 6 6.74 7.00 -10.15
C GLN A 6 6.50 6.52 -8.71
N MET A 7 6.71 7.38 -7.70
CA MET A 7 6.37 7.07 -6.32
C MET A 7 4.86 6.89 -6.14
N CYS A 8 4.03 7.79 -6.69
CA CYS A 8 2.57 7.70 -6.56
C CYS A 8 1.99 6.37 -7.09
N ILE A 9 2.55 5.78 -8.16
CA ILE A 9 2.09 4.49 -8.67
C ILE A 9 2.36 3.37 -7.67
N ARG A 10 3.49 3.41 -7.00
CA ARG A 10 3.96 2.34 -6.13
C ARG A 10 3.29 2.37 -4.76
N ASP A 11 2.69 3.50 -4.39
CA ASP A 11 1.84 3.62 -3.21
C ASP A 11 0.42 3.10 -3.46
N SER A 12 0.02 2.92 -4.73
CA SER A 12 -1.33 2.46 -5.09
C SER A 12 -1.70 1.06 -4.58
N PRO A 13 -0.80 0.04 -4.50
CA PRO A 13 -1.15 -1.25 -3.90
C PRO A 13 -1.54 -1.14 -2.44
N GLY A 14 -0.85 -0.30 -1.66
CA GLY A 14 -1.21 0.00 -0.28
C GLY A 14 -2.58 0.67 -0.17
N THR A 15 -2.88 1.57 -1.10
CA THR A 15 -4.17 2.27 -1.18
C THR A 15 -5.32 1.30 -1.52
N VAL A 16 -5.10 0.37 -2.46
CA VAL A 16 -6.09 -0.67 -2.79
C VAL A 16 -6.32 -1.60 -1.60
N LEU A 17 -5.25 -2.02 -0.91
CA LEU A 17 -5.37 -2.83 0.30
C LEU A 17 -6.12 -2.09 1.42
N ALA A 18 -5.89 -0.79 1.58
CA ALA A 18 -6.61 0.04 2.55
C ALA A 18 -8.11 0.14 2.23
N LEU A 19 -8.50 0.16 0.95
CA LEU A 19 -9.90 0.13 0.52
C LEU A 19 -10.55 -1.24 0.73
N LEU A 20 -9.80 -2.33 0.53
CA LEU A 20 -10.30 -3.70 0.72
C LEU A 20 -10.39 -4.09 2.21
N PHE A 21 -9.50 -3.57 3.03
CA PHE A 21 -9.42 -3.84 4.48
C PHE A 21 -9.42 -2.54 5.29
N PRO A 22 -10.53 -1.77 5.25
CA PRO A 22 -10.59 -0.47 5.90
C PRO A 22 -10.50 -0.63 7.44
N ASN A 23 -9.63 0.16 8.06
CA ASN A 23 -9.46 0.19 9.51
C ASN A 23 -10.13 1.41 10.18
N TRP A 24 -10.89 2.16 9.42
CA TRP A 24 -11.66 3.33 9.92
C TRP A 24 -13.15 3.02 10.13
N ASN A 25 -13.50 1.74 10.28
CA ASN A 25 -14.88 1.24 10.47
C ASN A 25 -15.43 1.48 11.88
N PHE A 26 -14.74 2.24 12.72
CA PHE A 26 -15.21 2.60 14.06
C PHE A 26 -16.43 3.53 14.03
N TYR A 27 -16.65 4.20 12.90
CA TYR A 27 -17.76 5.11 12.68
C TYR A 27 -18.75 4.56 11.65
N PRO A 28 -20.02 4.97 11.68
CA PRO A 28 -20.99 4.63 10.63
C PRO A 28 -20.48 5.01 9.24
N VAL A 29 -20.95 4.31 8.21
CA VAL A 29 -20.52 4.52 6.81
C VAL A 29 -20.71 5.98 6.35
N ILE A 30 -21.76 6.65 6.84
CA ILE A 30 -22.09 8.04 6.47
C ILE A 30 -21.30 9.06 7.32
N HIS A 31 -20.46 8.62 8.25
CA HIS A 31 -19.67 9.53 9.07
C HIS A 31 -18.57 10.20 8.22
N PHE A 32 -18.33 11.50 8.48
CA PHE A 32 -17.37 12.30 7.70
C PHE A 32 -15.98 11.65 7.58
N ILE A 33 -15.43 11.13 8.68
CA ILE A 33 -14.12 10.47 8.71
C ILE A 33 -14.10 9.22 7.83
N THR A 34 -15.18 8.43 7.85
CA THR A 34 -15.30 7.22 7.01
C THR A 34 -15.37 7.59 5.53
N LEU A 35 -16.18 8.58 5.17
CA LEU A 35 -16.32 9.07 3.80
C LEU A 35 -15.02 9.68 3.29
N GLU A 36 -14.36 10.51 4.11
CA GLU A 36 -13.05 11.10 3.76
C GLU A 36 -12.01 10.01 3.48
N GLY A 37 -11.90 9.01 4.35
CA GLY A 37 -10.98 7.88 4.16
C GLY A 37 -11.21 7.15 2.82
N PHE A 38 -12.44 6.81 2.50
CA PHE A 38 -12.79 6.16 1.24
C PHE A 38 -12.55 7.05 0.02
N LEU A 39 -13.00 8.30 0.06
CA LEU A 39 -12.85 9.25 -1.04
C LEU A 39 -11.39 9.57 -1.33
N PHE A 40 -10.57 9.75 -0.29
CA PHE A 40 -9.14 9.99 -0.42
C PHE A 40 -8.43 8.82 -1.10
N HIS A 41 -8.64 7.59 -0.62
CA HIS A 41 -8.02 6.40 -1.20
C HIS A 41 -8.54 6.11 -2.62
N MET A 42 -9.84 6.27 -2.86
CA MET A 42 -10.41 6.14 -4.19
C MET A 42 -9.82 7.18 -5.15
N GLY A 43 -9.65 8.42 -4.72
CA GLY A 43 -9.03 9.49 -5.50
C GLY A 43 -7.61 9.13 -5.93
N ILE A 44 -6.79 8.56 -5.03
CA ILE A 44 -5.43 8.10 -5.36
C ILE A 44 -5.48 6.98 -6.40
N VAL A 45 -6.36 5.97 -6.23
CA VAL A 45 -6.48 4.86 -7.19
C VAL A 45 -6.88 5.37 -8.57
N LEU A 46 -7.89 6.25 -8.65
CA LEU A 46 -8.35 6.84 -9.91
C LEU A 46 -7.27 7.70 -10.57
N TYR A 47 -6.55 8.49 -9.80
CA TYR A 47 -5.43 9.29 -10.31
C TYR A 47 -4.34 8.41 -10.92
N VAL A 48 -3.91 7.37 -10.21
CA VAL A 48 -2.90 6.44 -10.71
C VAL A 48 -3.39 5.67 -11.93
N ALA A 49 -4.63 5.17 -11.90
CA ALA A 49 -5.23 4.47 -13.04
C ALA A 49 -5.30 5.38 -14.29
N GLY A 50 -5.69 6.65 -14.11
CA GLY A 50 -5.70 7.64 -15.19
C GLY A 50 -4.31 7.87 -15.79
N LYS A 51 -3.29 8.01 -14.94
CA LYS A 51 -1.89 8.20 -15.37
C LYS A 51 -1.31 6.97 -16.07
N LEU A 52 -1.69 5.76 -15.66
CA LEU A 52 -1.32 4.52 -16.35
C LEU A 52 -2.04 4.40 -17.69
N ALA A 53 -3.33 4.72 -17.75
CA ALA A 53 -4.14 4.64 -18.96
C ALA A 53 -3.68 5.67 -20.03
N SER A 54 -3.26 6.86 -19.61
CA SER A 54 -2.71 7.90 -20.50
C SER A 54 -1.25 7.65 -20.92
N HIS A 55 -0.64 6.54 -20.48
CA HIS A 55 0.77 6.21 -20.72
C HIS A 55 1.77 7.30 -20.27
N GLU A 56 1.34 8.25 -19.43
CA GLU A 56 2.22 9.29 -18.88
C GLU A 56 3.27 8.71 -17.92
N ILE A 57 2.97 7.57 -17.35
CA ILE A 57 3.83 6.87 -16.39
C ILE A 57 3.99 5.42 -16.84
N ARG A 58 5.24 4.95 -16.83
CA ARG A 58 5.59 3.56 -17.09
C ARG A 58 6.24 2.97 -15.85
N PRO A 59 5.73 1.85 -15.31
CA PRO A 59 6.39 1.12 -14.25
C PRO A 59 7.82 0.72 -14.66
N ASP A 60 8.76 0.78 -13.72
CA ASP A 60 10.17 0.46 -13.96
C ASP A 60 10.69 -0.44 -12.83
N PHE A 61 10.82 -1.72 -13.11
CA PHE A 61 11.30 -2.73 -12.15
C PHE A 61 12.67 -2.37 -11.55
N ALA A 62 13.54 -1.72 -12.35
CA ALA A 62 14.88 -1.34 -11.89
C ALA A 62 14.86 -0.34 -10.73
N LYS A 63 13.72 0.30 -10.46
CA LYS A 63 13.57 1.29 -9.37
C LYS A 63 12.82 0.76 -8.16
N LEU A 64 12.39 -0.50 -8.15
CA LEU A 64 11.69 -1.09 -6.99
C LEU A 64 12.52 -1.00 -5.71
N TRP A 65 13.84 -1.16 -5.79
CA TRP A 65 14.72 -1.06 -4.63
C TRP A 65 14.64 0.32 -3.94
N GLN A 66 14.43 1.40 -4.70
CA GLN A 66 14.31 2.75 -4.15
C GLN A 66 13.05 2.89 -3.28
N VAL A 67 11.94 2.23 -3.70
CA VAL A 67 10.70 2.20 -2.93
C VAL A 67 10.87 1.37 -1.66
N VAL A 68 11.51 0.21 -1.77
CA VAL A 68 11.82 -0.64 -0.61
C VAL A 68 12.66 0.14 0.39
N LEU A 69 13.71 0.83 -0.07
CA LEU A 69 14.56 1.66 0.79
C LEU A 69 13.76 2.78 1.48
N PHE A 70 12.93 3.49 0.71
CA PHE A 70 12.08 4.56 1.24
C PHE A 70 11.09 4.02 2.27
N LEU A 71 10.36 2.95 1.95
CA LEU A 71 9.40 2.34 2.88
C LEU A 71 10.10 1.86 4.16
N THR A 72 11.27 1.25 4.05
CA THR A 72 12.04 0.81 5.22
C THR A 72 12.42 2.02 6.09
N ALA A 73 12.90 3.10 5.49
CA ALA A 73 13.26 4.32 6.21
C ALA A 73 12.07 4.98 6.92
N VAL A 74 10.87 4.83 6.38
CA VAL A 74 9.62 5.38 6.96
C VAL A 74 9.06 4.43 8.02
N VAL A 75 9.03 3.12 7.75
CA VAL A 75 8.42 2.12 8.65
C VAL A 75 9.16 1.99 9.97
N ILE A 76 10.50 2.07 9.99
CA ILE A 76 11.27 1.93 11.22
C ILE A 76 10.90 3.00 12.27
N PRO A 77 10.92 4.32 11.96
CA PRO A 77 10.51 5.32 12.94
C PRO A 77 9.02 5.23 13.30
N ILE A 78 8.13 4.87 12.35
CA ILE A 78 6.71 4.66 12.64
C ILE A 78 6.54 3.49 13.61
N TYR A 79 7.21 2.37 13.40
CA TYR A 79 7.15 1.23 14.33
C TYR A 79 7.58 1.60 15.75
N CYS A 80 8.67 2.37 15.87
CA CYS A 80 9.14 2.85 17.19
C CYS A 80 8.10 3.78 17.84
N PHE A 81 7.50 4.66 17.06
CA PHE A 81 6.44 5.56 17.50
C PHE A 81 5.19 4.80 17.94
N ASP A 82 4.74 3.86 17.12
CA ASP A 82 3.57 3.02 17.40
C ASP A 82 3.74 2.23 18.70
N LYS A 83 4.92 1.65 18.90
CA LYS A 83 5.25 0.93 20.16
C LYS A 83 5.31 1.85 21.37
N ARG A 84 5.77 3.11 21.20
CA ARG A 84 5.92 4.07 22.31
C ARG A 84 4.59 4.63 22.78
N TYR A 85 3.65 4.85 21.85
CA TYR A 85 2.37 5.52 22.10
C TYR A 85 1.16 4.60 22.04
N ASP A 86 1.37 3.29 21.84
CA ASP A 86 0.33 2.27 21.68
C ASP A 86 -0.71 2.64 20.60
N VAL A 87 -0.21 3.09 19.47
CA VAL A 87 -1.00 3.41 18.26
C VAL A 87 -0.64 2.45 17.13
N ASN A 88 -1.30 2.53 15.99
CA ASN A 88 -1.11 1.58 14.89
C ASN A 88 -1.19 2.26 13.52
N TYR A 89 -0.16 3.01 13.20
CA TYR A 89 0.02 3.56 11.86
C TYR A 89 0.56 2.49 10.91
N MET A 90 0.05 2.47 9.70
CA MET A 90 0.46 1.52 8.64
C MET A 90 0.36 0.03 9.03
N PHE A 91 -0.40 -0.32 10.08
CA PHE A 91 -0.56 -1.69 10.58
C PHE A 91 0.76 -2.38 10.97
N VAL A 92 1.73 -1.61 11.46
CA VAL A 92 3.03 -2.14 11.87
C VAL A 92 3.08 -2.56 13.34
N ASN A 93 2.12 -2.12 14.16
CA ASN A 93 2.03 -2.54 15.57
C ASN A 93 1.16 -3.80 15.75
N TRP A 94 0.00 -3.85 15.05
CA TRP A 94 -0.87 -5.03 14.97
C TRP A 94 -1.60 -5.08 13.62
N PRO A 95 -2.02 -6.29 13.18
CA PRO A 95 -2.68 -6.45 11.89
C PRO A 95 -4.08 -5.81 11.89
N SER A 96 -4.52 -5.35 10.72
CA SER A 96 -5.92 -4.98 10.53
C SER A 96 -6.82 -6.21 10.62
N ALA A 97 -7.91 -6.10 11.36
CA ALA A 97 -8.90 -7.18 11.48
C ALA A 97 -9.43 -7.61 10.11
N GLY A 98 -9.53 -8.92 9.89
CA GLY A 98 -10.00 -9.49 8.62
C GLY A 98 -9.02 -9.42 7.45
N SER A 99 -7.82 -8.84 7.65
CA SER A 99 -6.79 -8.80 6.61
C SER A 99 -5.93 -10.07 6.59
N PRO A 100 -5.22 -10.35 5.48
CA PRO A 100 -4.25 -11.44 5.42
C PRO A 100 -3.13 -11.35 6.46
N LEU A 101 -2.92 -10.16 7.03
CA LEU A 101 -1.90 -9.92 8.05
C LEU A 101 -2.20 -10.68 9.36
N VAL A 102 -3.48 -10.96 9.67
CA VAL A 102 -3.87 -11.76 10.83
C VAL A 102 -3.27 -13.16 10.71
N TRP A 103 -3.41 -13.78 9.55
CA TRP A 103 -2.82 -15.10 9.29
C TRP A 103 -1.29 -15.08 9.39
N LEU A 104 -0.63 -14.00 8.95
CA LEU A 104 0.81 -13.85 9.10
C LEU A 104 1.24 -13.74 10.57
N VAL A 105 0.47 -13.01 11.39
CA VAL A 105 0.74 -12.93 12.84
C VAL A 105 0.60 -14.28 13.51
N ASP A 106 -0.43 -15.06 13.18
CA ASP A 106 -0.66 -16.39 13.72
C ASP A 106 0.50 -17.36 13.42
N ARG A 107 1.17 -17.17 12.27
CA ARG A 107 2.29 -18.00 11.83
C ARG A 107 3.66 -17.52 12.30
N MET A 108 3.89 -16.22 12.30
CA MET A 108 5.21 -15.62 12.47
C MET A 108 5.34 -14.83 13.78
N GLY A 109 4.22 -14.59 14.48
CA GLY A 109 4.18 -13.76 15.68
C GLY A 109 4.40 -12.27 15.38
N ASN A 110 4.34 -11.45 16.43
CA ASN A 110 4.64 -10.01 16.38
C ASN A 110 6.00 -9.78 17.06
N PRO A 111 7.01 -9.19 16.40
CA PRO A 111 6.98 -8.45 15.15
C PRO A 111 7.26 -9.26 13.87
N GLY A 112 7.41 -10.59 13.93
CA GLY A 112 7.81 -11.42 12.80
C GLY A 112 6.92 -11.26 11.55
N TYR A 113 5.62 -11.02 11.72
CA TYR A 113 4.68 -10.79 10.60
C TYR A 113 5.05 -9.61 9.70
N LEU A 114 5.86 -8.65 10.18
CA LEU A 114 6.31 -7.51 9.37
C LEU A 114 7.16 -7.94 8.18
N ILE A 115 7.89 -9.06 8.30
CA ILE A 115 8.63 -9.63 7.17
C ILE A 115 7.66 -10.14 6.11
N GLY A 116 6.63 -10.89 6.52
CA GLY A 116 5.58 -11.35 5.62
C GLY A 116 4.77 -10.19 5.03
N TYR A 117 4.53 -9.14 5.81
CA TYR A 117 3.88 -7.91 5.34
C TYR A 117 4.72 -7.21 4.25
N ALA A 118 6.02 -7.04 4.47
CA ALA A 118 6.92 -6.48 3.47
C ALA A 118 6.94 -7.31 2.18
N ALA A 119 7.00 -8.65 2.31
CA ALA A 119 6.93 -9.57 1.18
C ALA A 119 5.60 -9.45 0.42
N LEU A 120 4.47 -9.33 1.13
CA LEU A 120 3.14 -9.14 0.53
C LEU A 120 3.06 -7.83 -0.25
N VAL A 121 3.53 -6.72 0.32
CA VAL A 121 3.58 -5.42 -0.34
C VAL A 121 4.45 -5.49 -1.60
N PHE A 122 5.63 -6.11 -1.51
CA PHE A 122 6.52 -6.29 -2.65
C PHE A 122 5.88 -7.15 -3.75
N LEU A 123 5.20 -8.23 -3.40
CA LEU A 123 4.45 -9.07 -4.34
C LEU A 123 3.34 -8.28 -5.04
N CYS A 124 2.58 -7.48 -4.31
CA CYS A 124 1.53 -6.63 -4.90
C CYS A 124 2.12 -5.62 -5.91
N MET A 125 3.28 -5.03 -5.61
CA MET A 125 3.98 -4.14 -6.55
C MET A 125 4.41 -4.88 -7.82
N LEU A 126 5.00 -6.08 -7.69
CA LEU A 126 5.40 -6.91 -8.84
C LEU A 126 4.20 -7.29 -9.71
N LEU A 127 3.09 -7.70 -9.11
CA LEU A 127 1.87 -8.06 -9.83
C LEU A 127 1.28 -6.86 -10.58
N MET A 128 1.31 -5.68 -9.99
CA MET A 128 0.84 -4.46 -10.64
C MET A 128 1.72 -4.09 -11.84
N ASP A 129 3.05 -4.12 -11.68
CA ASP A 129 3.98 -3.84 -12.75
C ASP A 129 3.87 -4.89 -13.89
N ALA A 130 3.74 -6.17 -13.56
CA ALA A 130 3.53 -7.23 -14.53
C ALA A 130 2.19 -7.08 -15.27
N GLY A 131 1.12 -6.77 -14.55
CA GLY A 131 -0.20 -6.51 -15.13
C GLY A 131 -0.17 -5.35 -16.14
N TYR A 132 0.52 -4.26 -15.80
CA TYR A 132 0.71 -3.15 -16.72
C TYR A 132 1.43 -3.57 -18.01
N LEU A 133 2.52 -4.35 -17.91
CA LEU A 133 3.28 -4.80 -19.07
C LEU A 133 2.44 -5.70 -20.00
N ILE A 134 1.62 -6.58 -19.42
CA ILE A 134 0.73 -7.46 -20.20
C ILE A 134 -0.31 -6.62 -20.97
N VAL A 135 -0.91 -5.62 -20.32
CA VAL A 135 -1.91 -4.75 -20.96
C VAL A 135 -1.27 -3.84 -22.00
N ALA A 136 -0.09 -3.28 -21.71
CA ALA A 136 0.63 -2.42 -22.64
C ALA A 136 1.17 -3.19 -23.86
N GLY A 137 1.68 -4.43 -23.66
CA GLY A 137 2.18 -5.28 -24.71
C GLY A 137 1.10 -5.81 -25.70
N ARG A 138 -0.16 -5.86 -25.27
CA ARG A 138 -1.29 -6.25 -26.16
C ARG A 138 -1.74 -5.14 -27.13
N LYS A 139 -1.24 -3.92 -26.95
CA LYS A 139 -1.62 -2.76 -27.79
C LYS A 139 -0.59 -2.43 -28.88
N ASN A 140 0.52 -3.18 -28.94
CA ASN A 140 1.51 -3.16 -30.01
C ASN A 140 1.37 -4.42 -30.86
#